data_244ed599684d638963cf391bca4cbce4
#
_entry.id   244ed599684d638963cf391bca4cbce4
#
_cell.length_a   1.000
_cell.length_b   1.000
_cell.length_c   1.000
_cell.angle_alpha   90.00
_cell.angle_beta   90.00
_cell.angle_gamma   90.00
#
_symmetry.space_group_name_H-M   'P 1'
#
loop_
_entity.id
_entity.type
_entity.pdbx_description
1 polymer ?
#
loop_
_entity_poly.entity_id
_entity_poly.type
_entity_poly.pdbx_seq_one_letter_code
_entity_poly.pdbx_strand_id
1 'polypeptide(L)'
;DAVEIRCPACGTEGVQRIAEIGDVWLDAGIVPFSTLGWQNPTWIEGGYGNGAAKELTGADLPDHDYWQTWFPAHWVSEMREQIRLWFYSQLFMSVCLVDKAPFRSVLGYEKMLDEHGRPMHGSWGNLIPAEEAFSRMGADVMRWQYCDQPPDRDLLFGYGPAHEIKRKLLTLWNSVGFLVRYANIEGFRPTFDDLAAGPTGVELRPLDRWLVARTEKVVADATAALEDQLTHRLIAAFESFVDDLSNWYIRRSRRRFYDYDDAAFRTLWFALATGLRVISPVMPFLADHLWRNLVADRCEGAPESIFLAGWPELRRPDERLLAEIAEVRRIVELGREARSTAGVKLRQPLRRVYVRGSRLAHHHAQEIAEELRVDEVGFDQGPVAQIRLLPNLRVLGPRLGRKVPEIKAALERGEAEELGEGRVRVAGEELAADEVIRGERVEIAGWTIAYDGTLSVALDTEIDSDLALRGRVYELIHTVNTMRKDAGLELTDRIVLTLPDGGDLLGHRDWIKAETLATRIEVGDALAISKA
;
A
#
# COMPACT_ATOMS: atom_id res chain seq x y z
N ASP A 1 22.29 37.84 -30.79
CA ASP A 1 21.49 38.21 -31.96
C ASP A 1 22.23 39.15 -32.95
N ALA A 2 23.45 39.59 -32.68
CA ALA A 2 24.28 40.39 -33.54
C ALA A 2 25.52 39.62 -34.06
N VAL A 3 25.42 38.29 -34.18
CA VAL A 3 26.50 37.47 -34.72
C VAL A 3 26.44 37.55 -36.24
N GLU A 4 27.48 38.14 -36.84
CA GLU A 4 27.69 38.12 -38.27
C GLU A 4 28.70 37.04 -38.64
N ILE A 5 28.39 36.26 -39.64
CA ILE A 5 29.27 35.22 -40.16
C ILE A 5 29.61 35.47 -41.63
N ARG A 6 30.72 34.93 -42.06
CA ARG A 6 31.06 34.86 -43.48
C ARG A 6 30.48 33.61 -44.10
N CYS A 7 29.71 33.71 -45.18
CA CYS A 7 29.19 32.56 -45.88
C CYS A 7 30.33 31.66 -46.37
N PRO A 8 30.39 30.39 -45.94
CA PRO A 8 31.48 29.49 -46.36
C PRO A 8 31.38 29.09 -47.85
N ALA A 9 30.21 29.17 -48.46
CA ALA A 9 30.00 28.79 -49.85
C ALA A 9 30.32 29.90 -50.84
N CYS A 10 29.98 31.17 -50.55
CA CYS A 10 30.14 32.29 -51.49
C CYS A 10 31.03 33.43 -50.98
N GLY A 11 31.50 33.36 -49.73
CA GLY A 11 32.37 34.36 -49.14
C GLY A 11 31.71 35.68 -48.75
N THR A 12 30.39 35.83 -48.85
CA THR A 12 29.65 37.03 -48.45
C THR A 12 29.87 37.31 -46.97
N GLU A 13 30.31 38.49 -46.61
CA GLU A 13 30.48 38.97 -45.25
C GLU A 13 29.17 39.58 -44.71
N GLY A 14 29.02 39.61 -43.37
CA GLY A 14 27.86 40.21 -42.74
C GLY A 14 26.58 39.40 -42.85
N VAL A 15 26.66 38.09 -43.09
CA VAL A 15 25.48 37.21 -43.08
C VAL A 15 25.01 37.07 -41.63
N GLN A 16 23.81 37.53 -41.36
CA GLN A 16 23.18 37.47 -40.05
C GLN A 16 22.14 36.36 -40.03
N ARG A 17 21.78 35.93 -38.82
CA ARG A 17 20.63 35.04 -38.61
C ARG A 17 19.37 35.71 -39.15
N ILE A 18 18.57 35.01 -39.91
CA ILE A 18 17.25 35.50 -40.32
C ILE A 18 16.39 35.72 -39.09
N ALA A 19 15.50 36.72 -39.15
CA ALA A 19 14.64 37.10 -38.04
C ALA A 19 13.56 36.02 -37.74
N GLU A 20 13.18 35.31 -38.78
CA GLU A 20 12.20 34.22 -38.70
C GLU A 20 12.82 33.02 -37.98
N ILE A 21 12.10 32.53 -37.00
CA ILE A 21 12.44 31.30 -36.29
C ILE A 21 11.68 30.15 -36.95
N GLY A 22 12.37 29.06 -37.25
CA GLY A 22 11.73 27.84 -37.72
C GLY A 22 10.80 27.23 -36.66
N ASP A 23 10.05 26.20 -37.04
CA ASP A 23 9.22 25.48 -36.09
C ASP A 23 10.10 24.74 -35.06
N VAL A 24 10.01 25.16 -33.80
CA VAL A 24 10.78 24.59 -32.69
C VAL A 24 10.49 23.08 -32.50
N TRP A 25 9.37 22.59 -33.00
CA TRP A 25 9.02 21.18 -32.94
C TRP A 25 9.81 20.31 -33.91
N LEU A 26 10.33 20.89 -34.99
CA LEU A 26 11.28 20.18 -35.84
C LEU A 26 12.62 19.98 -35.12
N ASP A 27 13.12 21.01 -34.43
CA ASP A 27 14.33 20.91 -33.62
C ASP A 27 14.15 19.87 -32.49
N ALA A 28 13.00 19.88 -31.83
CA ALA A 28 12.67 18.88 -30.84
C ALA A 28 12.49 17.47 -31.43
N GLY A 29 11.96 17.35 -32.64
CA GLY A 29 11.71 16.09 -33.34
C GLY A 29 12.97 15.36 -33.78
N ILE A 30 14.11 16.11 -33.96
CA ILE A 30 15.39 15.52 -34.39
C ILE A 30 16.20 14.88 -33.24
N VAL A 31 15.74 14.99 -31.99
CA VAL A 31 16.47 14.52 -30.79
C VAL A 31 16.96 13.07 -30.90
N PRO A 32 16.19 12.08 -31.41
CA PRO A 32 16.67 10.70 -31.56
C PRO A 32 17.90 10.54 -32.47
N PHE A 33 18.19 11.56 -33.26
CA PHE A 33 19.32 11.59 -34.20
C PHE A 33 20.43 12.50 -33.70
N SER A 34 20.12 13.74 -33.31
CA SER A 34 21.10 14.74 -32.91
C SER A 34 21.85 14.39 -31.62
N THR A 35 21.18 13.80 -30.65
CA THR A 35 21.77 13.43 -29.33
C THR A 35 22.63 12.18 -29.37
N LEU A 36 22.46 11.33 -30.36
CA LEU A 36 23.18 10.07 -30.52
C LEU A 36 24.21 10.11 -31.68
N GLY A 37 24.43 11.28 -32.26
CA GLY A 37 25.47 11.53 -33.24
C GLY A 37 25.27 10.86 -34.61
N TRP A 38 24.04 10.57 -35.03
CA TRP A 38 23.68 9.77 -36.21
C TRP A 38 24.50 10.13 -37.49
N GLN A 39 24.68 11.40 -37.80
CA GLN A 39 25.49 11.85 -38.94
C GLN A 39 26.46 12.98 -38.58
N ASN A 40 26.77 13.17 -37.32
CA ASN A 40 27.55 14.30 -36.86
C ASN A 40 28.97 13.89 -36.41
N PRO A 41 29.99 14.07 -37.26
CA PRO A 41 31.36 13.71 -36.90
C PRO A 41 31.88 14.55 -35.70
N THR A 42 31.44 15.78 -35.52
CA THR A 42 31.87 16.61 -34.38
C THR A 42 31.31 16.09 -33.03
N TRP A 43 30.24 15.32 -33.06
CA TRP A 43 29.75 14.64 -31.88
C TRP A 43 30.74 13.61 -31.33
N ILE A 44 31.44 12.91 -32.24
CA ILE A 44 32.51 11.96 -31.89
C ILE A 44 33.75 12.73 -31.43
N GLU A 45 34.18 13.73 -32.19
CA GLU A 45 35.35 14.56 -31.90
C GLU A 45 35.20 15.34 -30.58
N GLY A 46 34.01 15.83 -30.28
CA GLY A 46 33.66 16.51 -29.01
C GLY A 46 33.63 15.61 -27.78
N GLY A 47 33.83 14.31 -27.94
CA GLY A 47 33.83 13.33 -26.82
C GLY A 47 32.46 13.08 -26.20
N TYR A 48 31.38 13.42 -26.86
CA TYR A 48 30.02 13.13 -26.41
C TYR A 48 29.72 11.64 -26.41
N GLY A 49 30.34 10.89 -27.32
CA GLY A 49 30.34 9.43 -27.28
C GLY A 49 31.33 8.93 -26.24
N ASN A 50 30.91 8.70 -25.02
CA ASN A 50 31.76 8.08 -23.99
C ASN A 50 31.63 6.55 -23.99
N GLY A 51 32.51 5.85 -23.31
CA GLY A 51 32.47 4.41 -23.18
C GLY A 51 32.49 3.68 -24.53
N ALA A 52 31.42 2.98 -24.90
CA ALA A 52 31.32 2.17 -26.13
C ALA A 52 31.44 2.98 -27.44
N ALA A 53 31.20 4.29 -27.40
CA ALA A 53 31.32 5.15 -28.57
C ALA A 53 32.73 5.72 -28.83
N LYS A 54 33.71 5.46 -27.95
CA LYS A 54 35.09 6.00 -28.08
C LYS A 54 35.84 5.54 -29.32
N GLU A 55 35.49 4.38 -29.85
CA GLU A 55 36.16 3.79 -31.02
C GLU A 55 35.49 4.18 -32.34
N LEU A 56 34.38 4.95 -32.30
CA LEU A 56 33.69 5.41 -33.51
C LEU A 56 34.52 6.47 -34.25
N THR A 57 34.49 6.41 -35.57
CA THR A 57 35.07 7.38 -36.46
C THR A 57 34.02 8.00 -37.41
N GLY A 58 34.35 9.06 -38.09
CA GLY A 58 33.45 9.65 -39.10
C GLY A 58 33.06 8.69 -40.23
N ALA A 59 33.81 7.61 -40.43
CA ALA A 59 33.50 6.59 -41.44
C ALA A 59 32.39 5.64 -41.02
N ASP A 60 32.09 5.58 -39.72
CA ASP A 60 31.03 4.73 -39.18
C ASP A 60 29.63 5.40 -39.29
N LEU A 61 29.57 6.66 -39.73
CA LEU A 61 28.35 7.39 -39.97
C LEU A 61 27.79 7.15 -41.38
N PRO A 62 26.46 7.22 -41.56
CA PRO A 62 25.39 7.17 -40.57
C PRO A 62 25.09 5.76 -40.05
N ASP A 63 24.10 5.62 -39.17
CA ASP A 63 23.57 4.33 -38.70
C ASP A 63 24.61 3.43 -38.00
N HIS A 64 25.59 4.03 -37.34
CA HIS A 64 26.60 3.28 -36.60
C HIS A 64 26.01 2.45 -35.43
N ASP A 65 26.70 1.40 -35.02
CA ASP A 65 26.23 0.44 -34.01
C ASP A 65 25.82 1.09 -32.68
N TYR A 66 26.54 2.13 -32.28
CA TYR A 66 26.19 2.88 -31.06
C TYR A 66 24.82 3.54 -31.17
N TRP A 67 24.51 4.22 -32.30
CA TRP A 67 23.21 4.81 -32.54
C TRP A 67 22.12 3.73 -32.59
N GLN A 68 22.38 2.61 -33.29
CA GLN A 68 21.43 1.50 -33.40
C GLN A 68 21.15 0.83 -32.06
N THR A 69 22.07 0.85 -31.10
CA THR A 69 21.87 0.34 -29.75
C THR A 69 20.76 1.09 -29.02
N TRP A 70 20.67 2.41 -29.23
CA TRP A 70 19.75 3.29 -28.50
C TRP A 70 18.53 3.68 -29.31
N PHE A 71 18.53 3.45 -30.62
CA PHE A 71 17.41 3.73 -31.52
C PHE A 71 16.69 2.45 -31.99
N PRO A 72 15.35 2.38 -31.94
CA PRO A 72 14.43 3.36 -31.37
C PRO A 72 14.42 3.36 -29.83
N ALA A 73 14.05 4.48 -29.22
CA ALA A 73 13.89 4.57 -27.79
C ALA A 73 12.94 3.49 -27.25
N HIS A 74 13.24 2.90 -26.10
CA HIS A 74 12.36 1.92 -25.49
C HIS A 74 11.02 2.53 -25.10
N TRP A 75 11.08 3.76 -24.59
CA TRP A 75 9.94 4.47 -24.05
C TRP A 75 10.12 5.98 -24.11
N VAL A 76 9.06 6.70 -24.43
CA VAL A 76 8.97 8.15 -24.32
C VAL A 76 7.72 8.52 -23.51
N SER A 77 7.80 9.59 -22.72
CA SER A 77 6.68 10.06 -21.91
C SER A 77 6.59 11.56 -21.94
N GLU A 78 5.38 12.04 -22.17
CA GLU A 78 5.01 13.44 -22.14
C GLU A 78 3.49 13.58 -22.05
N MET A 79 2.99 14.82 -21.88
CA MET A 79 1.54 15.07 -21.86
C MET A 79 0.87 14.58 -23.14
N ARG A 80 -0.36 14.10 -23.03
CA ARG A 80 -1.17 13.59 -24.15
C ARG A 80 -1.26 14.56 -25.34
N GLU A 81 -1.18 15.85 -25.11
CA GLU A 81 -1.18 16.87 -26.16
C GLU A 81 -0.04 16.69 -27.17
N GLN A 82 1.06 16.06 -26.77
CA GLN A 82 2.23 15.80 -27.60
C GLN A 82 1.98 14.83 -28.76
N ILE A 83 0.85 14.14 -28.79
CA ILE A 83 0.39 13.39 -29.97
C ILE A 83 0.33 14.27 -31.21
N ARG A 84 0.04 15.58 -31.05
CA ARG A 84 -0.02 16.57 -32.14
C ARG A 84 1.23 17.44 -32.24
N LEU A 85 2.18 17.31 -31.30
CA LEU A 85 3.37 18.13 -31.18
C LEU A 85 4.65 17.29 -31.24
N TRP A 86 5.30 17.06 -30.10
CA TRP A 86 6.61 16.41 -30.05
C TRP A 86 6.59 14.94 -30.52
N PHE A 87 5.62 14.15 -30.12
CA PHE A 87 5.52 12.76 -30.61
C PHE A 87 5.30 12.72 -32.11
N TYR A 88 4.49 13.63 -32.64
CA TYR A 88 4.26 13.74 -34.07
C TYR A 88 5.52 14.17 -34.83
N SER A 89 6.23 15.19 -34.35
CA SER A 89 7.45 15.70 -35.02
C SER A 89 8.57 14.65 -34.98
N GLN A 90 8.76 13.93 -33.87
CA GLN A 90 9.69 12.81 -33.82
C GLN A 90 9.35 11.70 -34.83
N LEU A 91 8.08 11.31 -34.89
CA LEU A 91 7.61 10.27 -35.83
C LEU A 91 7.82 10.71 -37.27
N PHE A 92 7.42 11.95 -37.59
CA PHE A 92 7.59 12.53 -38.93
C PHE A 92 9.06 12.54 -39.36
N MET A 93 9.96 13.08 -38.52
CA MET A 93 11.39 13.15 -38.80
C MET A 93 12.00 11.75 -38.97
N SER A 94 11.65 10.83 -38.10
CA SER A 94 12.18 9.47 -38.12
C SER A 94 11.75 8.70 -39.35
N VAL A 95 10.48 8.78 -39.74
CA VAL A 95 9.99 8.14 -40.97
C VAL A 95 10.65 8.76 -42.20
N CYS A 96 10.79 10.07 -42.26
CA CYS A 96 11.46 10.73 -43.38
C CYS A 96 12.95 10.39 -43.51
N LEU A 97 13.67 10.21 -42.39
CA LEU A 97 15.10 9.95 -42.39
C LEU A 97 15.49 8.48 -42.55
N VAL A 98 14.77 7.58 -41.85
CA VAL A 98 15.16 6.17 -41.74
C VAL A 98 14.00 5.18 -41.92
N ASP A 99 12.80 5.65 -42.23
CA ASP A 99 11.59 4.83 -42.42
C ASP A 99 11.27 3.89 -41.23
N LYS A 100 11.50 4.40 -40.00
CA LYS A 100 11.27 3.65 -38.76
C LYS A 100 10.62 4.55 -37.72
N ALA A 101 9.83 3.96 -36.81
CA ALA A 101 9.34 4.67 -35.64
C ALA A 101 10.49 4.99 -34.66
N PRO A 102 10.53 6.19 -34.03
CA PRO A 102 11.62 6.61 -33.15
C PRO A 102 11.52 6.02 -31.74
N PHE A 103 10.41 5.39 -31.39
CA PHE A 103 10.13 4.80 -30.07
C PHE A 103 9.31 3.53 -30.20
N ARG A 104 9.43 2.64 -29.19
CA ARG A 104 8.69 1.39 -29.11
C ARG A 104 7.39 1.53 -28.34
N SER A 105 7.38 2.37 -27.30
CA SER A 105 6.20 2.66 -26.49
C SER A 105 6.14 4.14 -26.13
N VAL A 106 4.91 4.62 -25.89
CA VAL A 106 4.60 6.00 -25.51
C VAL A 106 3.66 5.97 -24.32
N LEU A 107 3.99 6.73 -23.28
CA LEU A 107 3.07 7.03 -22.19
C LEU A 107 2.65 8.51 -22.30
N GLY A 108 1.37 8.72 -22.62
CA GLY A 108 0.76 10.05 -22.53
C GLY A 108 0.07 10.22 -21.19
N TYR A 109 0.32 11.32 -20.48
CA TYR A 109 -0.34 11.65 -19.23
C TYR A 109 -1.15 12.94 -19.33
N GLU A 110 -2.09 13.14 -18.39
CA GLU A 110 -2.97 14.30 -18.32
C GLU A 110 -2.31 15.48 -17.59
N LYS A 111 -3.05 16.57 -17.44
CA LYS A 111 -2.56 17.84 -16.89
C LYS A 111 -2.37 17.78 -15.38
N MET A 112 -1.51 18.65 -14.88
CA MET A 112 -1.41 19.00 -13.48
C MET A 112 -2.29 20.21 -13.17
N LEU A 113 -3.22 20.05 -12.23
CA LEU A 113 -4.14 21.08 -11.75
C LEU A 113 -3.86 21.37 -10.26
N ASP A 114 -4.38 22.48 -9.74
CA ASP A 114 -4.35 22.70 -8.28
C ASP A 114 -5.22 21.66 -7.55
N GLU A 115 -5.14 21.60 -6.23
CA GLU A 115 -5.87 20.63 -5.43
C GLU A 115 -7.41 20.76 -5.51
N HIS A 116 -7.90 21.83 -6.15
CA HIS A 116 -9.32 22.08 -6.42
C HIS A 116 -9.71 21.81 -7.87
N GLY A 117 -8.82 21.26 -8.69
CA GLY A 117 -9.07 20.92 -10.09
C GLY A 117 -9.03 22.09 -11.06
N ARG A 118 -8.35 23.19 -10.71
CA ARG A 118 -8.20 24.38 -11.58
C ARG A 118 -6.78 24.44 -12.15
N PRO A 119 -6.61 24.95 -13.39
CA PRO A 119 -5.29 25.22 -13.93
C PRO A 119 -4.49 26.16 -13.01
N MET A 120 -3.18 25.90 -12.87
CA MET A 120 -2.31 26.76 -12.07
C MET A 120 -1.76 27.90 -12.93
N HIS A 121 -1.99 29.14 -12.48
CA HIS A 121 -1.48 30.37 -13.11
C HIS A 121 -0.92 31.31 -12.07
N GLY A 122 0.24 31.92 -12.36
CA GLY A 122 0.86 32.88 -11.47
C GLY A 122 -0.03 34.10 -11.18
N SER A 123 -0.81 34.56 -12.16
CA SER A 123 -1.75 35.67 -12.00
C SER A 123 -2.99 35.32 -11.17
N TRP A 124 -3.28 34.05 -10.96
CA TRP A 124 -4.43 33.58 -10.14
C TRP A 124 -4.06 33.31 -8.68
N GLY A 125 -2.75 33.37 -8.37
CA GLY A 125 -2.26 33.13 -7.01
C GLY A 125 -2.35 31.68 -6.53
N ASN A 126 -2.62 30.73 -7.44
CA ASN A 126 -2.70 29.30 -7.14
C ASN A 126 -1.49 28.50 -7.65
N LEU A 127 -0.46 29.20 -8.19
CA LEU A 127 0.79 28.58 -8.57
C LEU A 127 1.61 28.26 -7.30
N ILE A 128 2.10 27.04 -7.19
CA ILE A 128 3.05 26.66 -6.15
C ILE A 128 4.45 26.62 -6.78
N PRO A 129 5.38 27.52 -6.38
CA PRO A 129 6.76 27.46 -6.85
C PRO A 129 7.45 26.19 -6.40
N ALA A 130 8.35 25.65 -7.24
CA ALA A 130 9.05 24.39 -6.95
C ALA A 130 9.83 24.44 -5.63
N GLU A 131 10.53 25.55 -5.36
CA GLU A 131 11.31 25.74 -4.12
C GLU A 131 10.42 25.72 -2.87
N GLU A 132 9.24 26.34 -2.96
CA GLU A 132 8.25 26.29 -1.87
C GLU A 132 7.70 24.88 -1.68
N ALA A 133 7.38 24.18 -2.79
CA ALA A 133 6.92 22.80 -2.76
C ALA A 133 7.98 21.88 -2.12
N PHE A 134 9.25 21.96 -2.52
CA PHE A 134 10.34 21.19 -1.91
C PHE A 134 10.49 21.48 -0.42
N SER A 135 10.40 22.74 -0.01
CA SER A 135 10.52 23.13 1.39
C SER A 135 9.37 22.62 2.26
N ARG A 136 8.12 22.70 1.77
CA ARG A 136 6.92 22.38 2.54
C ARG A 136 6.47 20.93 2.43
N MET A 137 6.58 20.34 1.26
CA MET A 137 6.15 18.95 1.01
C MET A 137 7.31 17.98 1.17
N GLY A 138 8.49 18.32 0.61
CA GLY A 138 9.63 17.42 0.44
C GLY A 138 9.58 16.71 -0.91
N ALA A 139 10.76 16.40 -1.46
CA ALA A 139 10.90 15.83 -2.79
C ALA A 139 10.20 14.46 -2.95
N ASP A 140 10.34 13.56 -1.96
CA ASP A 140 9.71 12.23 -2.01
C ASP A 140 8.18 12.29 -2.03
N VAL A 141 7.58 13.22 -1.27
CA VAL A 141 6.13 13.41 -1.26
C VAL A 141 5.63 13.95 -2.61
N MET A 142 6.38 14.87 -3.22
CA MET A 142 6.06 15.36 -4.57
C MET A 142 6.15 14.24 -5.60
N ARG A 143 7.24 13.48 -5.60
CA ARG A 143 7.42 12.32 -6.48
C ARG A 143 6.30 11.31 -6.31
N TRP A 144 5.90 11.04 -5.06
CA TRP A 144 4.76 10.16 -4.78
C TRP A 144 3.47 10.68 -5.41
N GLN A 145 3.15 11.98 -5.28
CA GLN A 145 1.97 12.56 -5.93
C GLN A 145 1.96 12.33 -7.44
N TYR A 146 3.10 12.56 -8.10
CA TYR A 146 3.22 12.33 -9.55
C TYR A 146 3.08 10.86 -9.93
N CYS A 147 3.67 9.96 -9.15
CA CYS A 147 3.66 8.53 -9.45
C CYS A 147 2.34 7.83 -9.09
N ASP A 148 1.56 8.37 -8.16
CA ASP A 148 0.27 7.82 -7.73
C ASP A 148 -0.88 8.16 -8.71
N GLN A 149 -0.63 9.11 -9.61
CA GLN A 149 -1.62 9.53 -10.59
C GLN A 149 -1.78 8.51 -11.73
N PRO A 150 -3.00 7.95 -11.96
CA PRO A 150 -3.28 7.24 -13.20
C PRO A 150 -3.09 8.17 -14.41
N PRO A 151 -2.41 7.72 -15.48
CA PRO A 151 -2.06 8.61 -16.58
C PRO A 151 -3.26 9.16 -17.37
N ASP A 152 -4.42 8.55 -17.26
CA ASP A 152 -5.68 8.95 -17.91
C ASP A 152 -6.48 10.01 -17.12
N ARG A 153 -5.94 10.54 -16.04
CA ARG A 153 -6.59 11.53 -15.16
C ARG A 153 -5.68 12.68 -14.85
N ASP A 154 -6.29 13.87 -14.65
CA ASP A 154 -5.56 15.04 -14.19
C ASP A 154 -4.97 14.84 -12.79
N LEU A 155 -3.72 15.27 -12.60
CA LEU A 155 -3.06 15.26 -11.30
C LEU A 155 -3.54 16.45 -10.47
N LEU A 156 -4.12 16.19 -9.31
CA LEU A 156 -4.44 17.21 -8.32
C LEU A 156 -3.23 17.45 -7.41
N PHE A 157 -2.54 18.56 -7.64
CA PHE A 157 -1.31 18.91 -6.92
C PHE A 157 -1.55 19.97 -5.88
N GLY A 158 -1.17 19.73 -4.63
CA GLY A 158 -1.35 20.69 -3.55
C GLY A 158 -0.92 20.15 -2.18
N TYR A 159 -1.10 20.99 -1.16
CA TYR A 159 -0.68 20.67 0.21
C TYR A 159 -1.61 19.69 0.91
N GLY A 160 -2.90 19.66 0.54
CA GLY A 160 -3.87 18.69 1.05
C GLY A 160 -3.47 17.25 0.70
N PRO A 161 -3.35 16.89 -0.58
CA PRO A 161 -2.83 15.59 -1.01
C PRO A 161 -1.47 15.24 -0.41
N ALA A 162 -0.54 16.22 -0.35
CA ALA A 162 0.78 16.02 0.25
C ALA A 162 0.71 15.63 1.73
N HIS A 163 -0.23 16.22 2.49
CA HIS A 163 -0.43 15.88 3.90
C HIS A 163 -0.89 14.44 4.09
N GLU A 164 -1.82 13.97 3.24
CA GLU A 164 -2.29 12.59 3.29
C GLU A 164 -1.16 11.59 2.98
N ILE A 165 -0.31 11.89 2.01
CA ILE A 165 0.87 11.06 1.70
C ILE A 165 1.82 11.02 2.90
N LYS A 166 2.14 12.17 3.51
CA LYS A 166 2.98 12.21 4.72
C LYS A 166 2.43 11.31 5.82
N ARG A 167 1.11 11.31 6.02
CA ARG A 167 0.45 10.45 7.00
C ARG A 167 0.63 8.97 6.69
N LYS A 168 0.52 8.56 5.42
CA LYS A 168 0.79 7.19 4.97
C LYS A 168 2.26 6.80 5.21
N LEU A 169 3.20 7.68 4.87
CA LEU A 169 4.63 7.44 5.07
C LEU A 169 5.03 7.30 6.54
N LEU A 170 4.29 7.93 7.47
CA LEU A 170 4.50 7.71 8.91
C LEU A 170 4.28 6.26 9.34
N THR A 171 3.42 5.51 8.66
CA THR A 171 3.22 4.08 8.95
C THR A 171 4.49 3.28 8.63
N LEU A 172 5.10 3.53 7.47
CA LEU A 172 6.38 2.92 7.11
C LEU A 172 7.49 3.33 8.09
N TRP A 173 7.62 4.64 8.35
CA TRP A 173 8.60 5.16 9.31
C TRP A 173 8.47 4.52 10.69
N ASN A 174 7.26 4.42 11.20
CA ASN A 174 6.99 3.81 12.50
C ASN A 174 7.29 2.30 12.51
N SER A 175 7.05 1.61 11.39
CA SER A 175 7.37 0.18 11.25
C SER A 175 8.87 -0.07 11.26
N VAL A 176 9.64 0.77 10.57
CA VAL A 176 11.12 0.74 10.63
C VAL A 176 11.60 1.09 12.04
N GLY A 177 11.07 2.18 12.62
CA GLY A 177 11.42 2.61 13.99
C GLY A 177 11.10 1.55 15.04
N PHE A 178 10.03 0.78 14.85
CA PHE A 178 9.69 -0.36 15.70
C PHE A 178 10.81 -1.42 15.65
N LEU A 179 11.16 -1.89 14.44
CA LEU A 179 12.21 -2.89 14.31
C LEU A 179 13.55 -2.40 14.86
N VAL A 180 13.99 -1.20 14.47
CA VAL A 180 15.28 -0.63 14.89
C VAL A 180 15.37 -0.55 16.43
N ARG A 181 14.29 -0.13 17.10
CA ARG A 181 14.25 -0.01 18.56
C ARG A 181 14.46 -1.36 19.24
N TYR A 182 13.70 -2.39 18.84
CA TYR A 182 13.85 -3.72 19.42
C TYR A 182 15.17 -4.38 19.02
N ALA A 183 15.60 -4.23 17.78
CA ALA A 183 16.90 -4.73 17.31
C ALA A 183 18.08 -4.18 18.12
N ASN A 184 18.02 -2.91 18.50
CA ASN A 184 19.06 -2.30 19.34
C ASN A 184 19.01 -2.81 20.79
N ILE A 185 17.83 -3.05 21.36
CA ILE A 185 17.67 -3.58 22.72
C ILE A 185 18.21 -5.02 22.79
N GLU A 186 17.82 -5.85 21.83
CA GLU A 186 18.09 -7.28 21.83
C GLU A 186 19.42 -7.64 21.14
N GLY A 187 20.11 -6.68 20.54
CA GLY A 187 21.38 -6.92 19.84
C GLY A 187 21.24 -7.69 18.53
N PHE A 188 20.06 -7.67 17.89
CA PHE A 188 19.84 -8.34 16.61
C PHE A 188 20.79 -7.81 15.54
N ARG A 189 21.41 -8.74 14.80
CA ARG A 189 22.35 -8.45 13.71
C ARG A 189 21.99 -9.30 12.50
N PRO A 190 21.32 -8.71 11.48
CA PRO A 190 21.04 -9.40 10.23
C PRO A 190 22.31 -9.56 9.39
N THR A 191 22.29 -10.50 8.46
CA THR A 191 23.33 -10.66 7.44
C THR A 191 22.79 -10.22 6.08
N PHE A 192 23.67 -9.73 5.18
CA PHE A 192 23.22 -9.32 3.85
C PHE A 192 22.73 -10.52 3.01
N ASP A 193 23.24 -11.71 3.28
CA ASP A 193 22.81 -12.96 2.63
C ASP A 193 21.34 -13.29 2.93
N ASP A 194 20.83 -12.94 4.12
CA ASP A 194 19.41 -13.10 4.46
C ASP A 194 18.49 -12.31 3.53
N LEU A 195 18.96 -11.21 2.95
CA LEU A 195 18.19 -10.41 2.02
C LEU A 195 18.03 -11.10 0.66
N ALA A 196 19.07 -11.81 0.22
CA ALA A 196 19.04 -12.58 -1.03
C ALA A 196 18.27 -13.89 -0.89
N ALA A 197 18.40 -14.58 0.26
CA ALA A 197 17.81 -15.90 0.48
C ALA A 197 16.40 -15.85 1.11
N GLY A 198 16.03 -14.74 1.72
CA GLY A 198 14.90 -14.63 2.66
C GLY A 198 15.31 -15.05 4.07
N PRO A 199 14.43 -15.01 5.06
CA PRO A 199 14.76 -15.40 6.43
C PRO A 199 15.09 -16.90 6.50
N THR A 200 16.38 -17.21 6.50
CA THR A 200 16.95 -18.59 6.52
C THR A 200 17.48 -18.96 7.90
N GLY A 201 17.68 -20.26 8.14
CA GLY A 201 18.26 -20.76 9.39
C GLY A 201 17.34 -20.70 10.62
N VAL A 202 16.06 -20.35 10.43
CA VAL A 202 15.04 -20.26 11.49
C VAL A 202 13.76 -20.96 11.07
N GLU A 203 13.00 -21.47 12.06
CA GLU A 203 11.68 -22.05 11.82
C GLU A 203 10.64 -20.93 11.74
N LEU A 204 10.05 -20.75 10.56
CA LEU A 204 9.04 -19.73 10.31
C LEU A 204 7.64 -20.21 10.77
N ARG A 205 6.98 -19.40 11.58
CA ARG A 205 5.57 -19.58 11.92
C ARG A 205 4.66 -19.28 10.71
N PRO A 206 3.39 -19.71 10.71
CA PRO A 206 2.46 -19.38 9.62
C PRO A 206 2.42 -17.90 9.25
N LEU A 207 2.41 -17.02 10.26
CA LEU A 207 2.38 -15.57 10.06
C LEU A 207 3.68 -15.03 9.42
N ASP A 208 4.84 -15.64 9.70
CA ASP A 208 6.12 -15.28 9.09
C ASP A 208 6.13 -15.71 7.61
N ARG A 209 5.72 -16.94 7.33
CA ARG A 209 5.58 -17.43 5.94
C ARG A 209 4.63 -16.56 5.12
N TRP A 210 3.53 -16.12 5.74
CA TRP A 210 2.62 -15.19 5.08
C TRP A 210 3.29 -13.85 4.76
N LEU A 211 4.06 -13.24 5.68
CA LEU A 211 4.74 -11.97 5.38
C LEU A 211 5.81 -12.13 4.32
N VAL A 212 6.53 -13.27 4.29
CA VAL A 212 7.47 -13.58 3.20
C VAL A 212 6.73 -13.64 1.87
N ALA A 213 5.65 -14.42 1.77
CA ALA A 213 4.84 -14.52 0.55
C ALA A 213 4.26 -13.13 0.14
N ARG A 214 3.86 -12.33 1.12
CA ARG A 214 3.35 -10.96 0.87
C ARG A 214 4.44 -10.02 0.36
N THR A 215 5.67 -10.20 0.83
CA THR A 215 6.86 -9.48 0.34
C THR A 215 7.20 -9.89 -1.09
N GLU A 216 7.16 -11.18 -1.40
CA GLU A 216 7.35 -11.67 -2.77
C GLU A 216 6.24 -11.17 -3.71
N LYS A 217 5.00 -11.09 -3.23
CA LYS A 217 3.86 -10.56 -3.98
C LYS A 217 4.04 -9.08 -4.33
N VAL A 218 4.48 -8.24 -3.38
CA VAL A 218 4.70 -6.83 -3.69
C VAL A 218 5.84 -6.62 -4.68
N VAL A 219 6.89 -7.46 -4.66
CA VAL A 219 7.94 -7.43 -5.68
C VAL A 219 7.37 -7.78 -7.05
N ALA A 220 6.56 -8.84 -7.13
CA ALA A 220 5.95 -9.26 -8.40
C ALA A 220 5.00 -8.19 -8.97
N ASP A 221 4.11 -7.65 -8.13
CA ASP A 221 3.15 -6.63 -8.54
C ASP A 221 3.85 -5.32 -8.97
N ALA A 222 4.88 -4.91 -8.23
CA ALA A 222 5.66 -3.73 -8.55
C ALA A 222 6.48 -3.91 -9.83
N THR A 223 7.05 -5.09 -10.04
CA THR A 223 7.77 -5.41 -11.28
C THR A 223 6.83 -5.31 -12.49
N ALA A 224 5.67 -5.95 -12.42
CA ALA A 224 4.68 -5.88 -13.50
C ALA A 224 4.19 -4.43 -13.73
N ALA A 225 3.97 -3.67 -12.66
CA ALA A 225 3.57 -2.26 -12.76
C ALA A 225 4.62 -1.39 -13.47
N LEU A 226 5.91 -1.61 -13.19
CA LEU A 226 7.00 -0.88 -13.84
C LEU A 226 7.22 -1.33 -15.29
N GLU A 227 7.07 -2.62 -15.59
CA GLU A 227 7.12 -3.14 -16.96
C GLU A 227 5.97 -2.57 -17.80
N ASP A 228 4.78 -2.42 -17.23
CA ASP A 228 3.63 -1.74 -17.83
C ASP A 228 3.77 -0.20 -17.85
N GLN A 229 4.80 0.37 -17.19
CA GLN A 229 5.01 1.82 -17.04
C GLN A 229 3.90 2.53 -16.25
N LEU A 230 3.23 1.83 -15.33
CA LEU A 230 2.08 2.29 -14.56
C LEU A 230 2.43 2.42 -13.06
N THR A 231 3.16 3.45 -12.71
CA THR A 231 3.69 3.69 -11.35
C THR A 231 2.60 3.74 -10.26
N HIS A 232 1.40 4.20 -10.58
CA HIS A 232 0.27 4.21 -9.63
C HIS A 232 -0.09 2.80 -9.14
N ARG A 233 0.07 1.77 -9.97
CA ARG A 233 -0.14 0.36 -9.56
C ARG A 233 0.94 -0.11 -8.58
N LEU A 234 2.19 0.31 -8.78
CA LEU A 234 3.27 0.05 -7.82
C LEU A 234 2.94 0.68 -6.47
N ILE A 235 2.52 1.94 -6.46
CA ILE A 235 2.15 2.64 -5.22
C ILE A 235 1.01 1.94 -4.51
N ALA A 236 -0.06 1.57 -5.21
CA ALA A 236 -1.19 0.85 -4.62
C ALA A 236 -0.77 -0.49 -4.01
N ALA A 237 0.08 -1.27 -4.71
CA ALA A 237 0.62 -2.51 -4.19
C ALA A 237 1.48 -2.30 -2.93
N PHE A 238 2.32 -1.25 -2.94
CA PHE A 238 3.18 -0.91 -1.81
C PHE A 238 2.40 -0.39 -0.60
N GLU A 239 1.41 0.46 -0.80
CA GLU A 239 0.54 0.94 0.29
C GLU A 239 -0.18 -0.23 0.99
N SER A 240 -0.75 -1.15 0.20
CA SER A 240 -1.36 -2.36 0.72
C SER A 240 -0.36 -3.23 1.50
N PHE A 241 0.87 -3.36 1.01
CA PHE A 241 1.93 -4.08 1.69
C PHE A 241 2.31 -3.44 3.03
N VAL A 242 2.46 -2.11 3.09
CA VAL A 242 2.80 -1.38 4.34
C VAL A 242 1.67 -1.50 5.37
N ASP A 243 0.41 -1.46 4.93
CA ASP A 243 -0.74 -1.69 5.81
C ASP A 243 -0.72 -3.11 6.38
N ASP A 244 -0.52 -4.11 5.55
CA ASP A 244 -0.41 -5.52 5.94
C ASP A 244 0.74 -5.75 6.93
N LEU A 245 1.89 -5.17 6.66
CA LEU A 245 3.07 -5.25 7.51
C LEU A 245 2.83 -4.62 8.89
N SER A 246 2.23 -3.43 8.95
CA SER A 246 1.98 -2.72 10.19
C SER A 246 0.78 -3.27 10.96
N ASN A 247 -0.40 -3.34 10.31
CA ASN A 247 -1.68 -3.60 10.96
C ASN A 247 -1.98 -5.09 11.11
N TRP A 248 -1.29 -5.96 10.38
CA TRP A 248 -1.48 -7.39 10.52
C TRP A 248 -0.26 -8.07 11.16
N TYR A 249 0.94 -7.95 10.55
CA TYR A 249 2.12 -8.65 11.05
C TYR A 249 2.68 -8.06 12.35
N ILE A 250 3.08 -6.78 12.36
CA ILE A 250 3.71 -6.16 13.54
C ILE A 250 2.75 -6.19 14.73
N ARG A 251 1.49 -5.82 14.52
CA ARG A 251 0.49 -5.80 15.59
C ARG A 251 0.33 -7.17 16.26
N ARG A 252 0.28 -8.26 15.47
CA ARG A 252 0.11 -9.63 15.97
C ARG A 252 1.40 -10.23 16.52
N SER A 253 2.55 -9.77 16.05
CA SER A 253 3.86 -10.30 16.45
C SER A 253 4.51 -9.51 17.59
N ARG A 254 3.89 -8.44 18.11
CA ARG A 254 4.52 -7.56 19.11
C ARG A 254 5.19 -8.30 20.25
N ARG A 255 4.51 -9.28 20.85
CA ARG A 255 5.03 -10.08 21.97
C ARG A 255 6.29 -10.83 21.59
N ARG A 256 6.38 -11.32 20.35
CA ARG A 256 7.56 -12.05 19.85
C ARG A 256 8.81 -11.16 19.81
N PHE A 257 8.64 -9.86 19.57
CA PHE A 257 9.75 -8.90 19.62
C PHE A 257 10.18 -8.59 21.06
N TYR A 258 9.26 -8.62 22.03
CA TYR A 258 9.60 -8.52 23.45
C TYR A 258 10.33 -9.75 23.97
N ASP A 259 9.97 -10.94 23.49
CA ASP A 259 10.51 -12.22 23.94
C ASP A 259 11.72 -12.67 23.10
N TYR A 260 12.23 -11.83 22.21
CA TYR A 260 13.31 -12.09 21.25
C TYR A 260 13.11 -13.38 20.43
N ASP A 261 12.17 -13.36 19.52
CA ASP A 261 11.97 -14.42 18.53
C ASP A 261 12.74 -14.08 17.24
N ASP A 262 13.88 -14.73 17.01
CA ASP A 262 14.78 -14.45 15.88
C ASP A 262 14.08 -14.57 14.52
N ALA A 263 13.10 -15.50 14.37
CA ALA A 263 12.32 -15.63 13.15
C ALA A 263 11.49 -14.37 12.87
N ALA A 264 10.89 -13.76 13.91
CA ALA A 264 10.12 -12.53 13.76
C ALA A 264 11.01 -11.36 13.33
N PHE A 265 12.20 -11.22 13.93
CA PHE A 265 13.16 -10.17 13.58
C PHE A 265 13.64 -10.31 12.14
N ARG A 266 14.09 -11.50 11.72
CA ARG A 266 14.57 -11.76 10.36
C ARG A 266 13.48 -11.53 9.32
N THR A 267 12.26 -12.00 9.60
CA THR A 267 11.13 -11.84 8.68
C THR A 267 10.75 -10.37 8.50
N LEU A 268 10.65 -9.61 9.58
CA LEU A 268 10.32 -8.19 9.49
C LEU A 268 11.43 -7.39 8.81
N TRP A 269 12.70 -7.69 9.13
CA TRP A 269 13.85 -7.05 8.51
C TRP A 269 13.89 -7.32 6.99
N PHE A 270 13.72 -8.58 6.59
CA PHE A 270 13.64 -8.96 5.18
C PHE A 270 12.52 -8.21 4.45
N ALA A 271 11.33 -8.17 5.04
CA ALA A 271 10.17 -7.51 4.44
C ALA A 271 10.39 -5.99 4.28
N LEU A 272 10.92 -5.32 5.31
CA LEU A 272 11.23 -3.89 5.26
C LEU A 272 12.33 -3.57 4.25
N ALA A 273 13.46 -4.27 4.31
CA ALA A 273 14.58 -4.02 3.41
C ALA A 273 14.22 -4.28 1.93
N THR A 274 13.44 -5.34 1.66
CA THR A 274 12.93 -5.63 0.31
C THR A 274 11.90 -4.58 -0.13
N GLY A 275 10.97 -4.21 0.73
CA GLY A 275 9.97 -3.17 0.45
C GLY A 275 10.58 -1.81 0.14
N LEU A 276 11.66 -1.43 0.84
CA LEU A 276 12.40 -0.19 0.55
C LEU A 276 13.01 -0.21 -0.87
N ARG A 277 13.56 -1.37 -1.31
CA ARG A 277 14.09 -1.50 -2.68
C ARG A 277 12.97 -1.34 -3.71
N VAL A 278 11.79 -1.90 -3.46
CA VAL A 278 10.62 -1.77 -4.34
C VAL A 278 10.18 -0.31 -4.51
N ILE A 279 10.15 0.46 -3.44
CA ILE A 279 9.64 1.85 -3.51
C ILE A 279 10.73 2.88 -3.85
N SER A 280 12.00 2.52 -3.82
CA SER A 280 13.12 3.46 -4.02
C SER A 280 13.06 4.25 -5.33
N PRO A 281 12.56 3.74 -6.48
CA PRO A 281 12.42 4.54 -7.69
C PRO A 281 11.43 5.70 -7.54
N VAL A 282 10.41 5.55 -6.70
CA VAL A 282 9.42 6.59 -6.41
C VAL A 282 9.92 7.53 -5.32
N MET A 283 10.47 6.99 -4.24
CA MET A 283 10.81 7.67 -3.00
C MET A 283 12.30 7.51 -2.67
N PRO A 284 13.21 8.11 -3.46
CA PRO A 284 14.65 7.82 -3.38
C PRO A 284 15.32 8.25 -2.08
N PHE A 285 14.96 9.43 -1.55
CA PHE A 285 15.69 10.00 -0.40
C PHE A 285 15.35 9.27 0.89
N LEU A 286 14.07 9.07 1.18
CA LEU A 286 13.65 8.37 2.38
C LEU A 286 14.02 6.88 2.31
N ALA A 287 13.88 6.26 1.14
CA ALA A 287 14.26 4.84 0.97
C ALA A 287 15.75 4.62 1.22
N ASP A 288 16.63 5.45 0.67
CA ASP A 288 18.07 5.36 0.89
C ASP A 288 18.46 5.67 2.34
N HIS A 289 17.82 6.68 2.95
CA HIS A 289 18.03 6.99 4.37
C HIS A 289 17.68 5.80 5.27
N LEU A 290 16.54 5.18 5.05
CA LEU A 290 16.11 4.01 5.83
C LEU A 290 16.97 2.78 5.54
N TRP A 291 17.42 2.60 4.29
CA TRP A 291 18.34 1.55 3.91
C TRP A 291 19.66 1.63 4.67
N ARG A 292 20.26 2.81 4.76
CA ARG A 292 21.50 3.02 5.52
C ARG A 292 21.34 2.56 6.97
N ASN A 293 20.24 2.93 7.61
CA ASN A 293 19.97 2.57 9.00
C ASN A 293 19.66 1.08 9.21
N LEU A 294 19.01 0.42 8.24
CA LEU A 294 18.56 -0.97 8.36
C LEU A 294 19.58 -1.98 7.82
N VAL A 295 20.34 -1.59 6.79
CA VAL A 295 21.14 -2.54 6.01
C VAL A 295 22.60 -2.08 5.93
N ALA A 296 22.90 -0.94 5.29
CA ALA A 296 24.27 -0.55 4.98
C ALA A 296 25.16 -0.44 6.22
N ASP A 297 24.67 0.21 7.28
CA ASP A 297 25.43 0.42 8.54
C ASP A 297 25.41 -0.81 9.48
N ARG A 298 24.67 -1.86 9.13
CA ARG A 298 24.40 -3.02 10.00
C ARG A 298 24.89 -4.37 9.46
N CYS A 299 25.02 -4.50 8.15
CA CYS A 299 25.35 -5.76 7.49
C CYS A 299 26.70 -5.64 6.79
N GLU A 300 27.65 -6.47 7.15
CA GLU A 300 28.93 -6.55 6.48
C GLU A 300 28.72 -6.91 5.00
N GLY A 301 29.44 -6.25 4.09
CA GLY A 301 29.34 -6.46 2.65
C GLY A 301 28.10 -5.87 1.98
N ALA A 302 27.23 -5.20 2.72
CA ALA A 302 26.08 -4.54 2.13
C ALA A 302 26.48 -3.28 1.33
N PRO A 303 25.77 -2.99 0.20
CA PRO A 303 25.98 -1.75 -0.53
C PRO A 303 25.67 -0.52 0.32
N GLU A 304 26.49 0.53 0.19
CA GLU A 304 26.31 1.79 0.93
C GLU A 304 25.02 2.56 0.59
N SER A 305 24.47 2.31 -0.61
CA SER A 305 23.22 2.90 -1.08
C SER A 305 22.29 1.82 -1.61
N ILE A 306 20.99 2.04 -1.41
CA ILE A 306 19.93 1.18 -1.90
C ILE A 306 19.97 1.01 -3.43
N PHE A 307 20.42 2.04 -4.14
CA PHE A 307 20.53 2.04 -5.61
C PHE A 307 21.65 1.13 -6.14
N LEU A 308 22.61 0.78 -5.29
CA LEU A 308 23.67 -0.18 -5.62
C LEU A 308 23.25 -1.63 -5.30
N ALA A 309 22.17 -1.81 -4.55
CA ALA A 309 21.64 -3.14 -4.20
C ALA A 309 20.84 -3.80 -5.35
N GLY A 310 20.51 -3.06 -6.41
CA GLY A 310 19.70 -3.53 -7.54
C GLY A 310 18.23 -3.81 -7.16
N TRP A 311 17.45 -4.21 -8.16
CA TRP A 311 16.04 -4.60 -7.96
C TRP A 311 15.96 -5.92 -7.18
N PRO A 312 14.93 -6.12 -6.32
CA PRO A 312 14.76 -7.41 -5.63
C PRO A 312 14.58 -8.57 -6.62
N GLU A 313 15.10 -9.74 -6.26
CA GLU A 313 14.87 -10.94 -7.05
C GLU A 313 13.39 -11.29 -7.11
N LEU A 314 12.88 -11.54 -8.33
CA LEU A 314 11.51 -11.96 -8.54
C LEU A 314 11.35 -13.43 -8.15
N ARG A 315 10.55 -13.68 -7.11
CA ARG A 315 10.19 -15.01 -6.64
C ARG A 315 8.70 -15.24 -6.81
N ARG A 316 8.32 -16.50 -6.87
CA ARG A 316 6.91 -16.87 -6.96
C ARG A 316 6.29 -16.88 -5.54
N PRO A 317 5.34 -15.99 -5.25
CA PRO A 317 4.69 -15.95 -3.94
C PRO A 317 3.81 -17.21 -3.70
N ASP A 318 3.63 -17.57 -2.45
CA ASP A 318 2.63 -18.58 -2.07
C ASP A 318 1.21 -17.98 -2.17
N GLU A 319 0.66 -18.03 -3.38
CA GLU A 319 -0.67 -17.48 -3.68
C GLU A 319 -1.78 -18.19 -2.88
N ARG A 320 -1.58 -19.46 -2.52
CA ARG A 320 -2.55 -20.20 -1.70
C ARG A 320 -2.59 -19.64 -0.29
N LEU A 321 -1.45 -19.47 0.36
CA LEU A 321 -1.36 -18.90 1.71
C LEU A 321 -1.88 -17.47 1.73
N LEU A 322 -1.59 -16.68 0.69
CA LEU A 322 -2.14 -15.31 0.56
C LEU A 322 -3.67 -15.33 0.48
N ALA A 323 -4.26 -16.22 -0.28
CA ALA A 323 -5.71 -16.37 -0.41
C ALA A 323 -6.36 -16.87 0.91
N GLU A 324 -5.72 -17.81 1.61
CA GLU A 324 -6.16 -18.30 2.92
C GLU A 324 -6.24 -17.15 3.93
N ILE A 325 -5.19 -16.37 4.08
CA ILE A 325 -5.17 -15.24 5.02
C ILE A 325 -6.09 -14.08 4.58
N ALA A 326 -6.27 -13.87 3.28
CA ALA A 326 -7.25 -12.89 2.78
C ALA A 326 -8.68 -13.29 3.22
N GLU A 327 -9.04 -14.58 3.16
CA GLU A 327 -10.33 -15.05 3.65
C GLU A 327 -10.44 -14.94 5.19
N VAL A 328 -9.37 -15.25 5.93
CA VAL A 328 -9.31 -15.02 7.40
C VAL A 328 -9.60 -13.57 7.75
N ARG A 329 -8.99 -12.62 7.03
CA ARG A 329 -9.22 -11.18 7.28
C ARG A 329 -10.66 -10.77 7.02
N ARG A 330 -11.29 -11.27 5.95
CA ARG A 330 -12.71 -11.03 5.69
C ARG A 330 -13.60 -11.57 6.82
N ILE A 331 -13.31 -12.78 7.32
CA ILE A 331 -14.01 -13.35 8.46
C ILE A 331 -13.86 -12.47 9.72
N VAL A 332 -12.63 -11.98 9.96
CA VAL A 332 -12.35 -11.08 11.09
C VAL A 332 -13.10 -9.75 10.95
N GLU A 333 -13.17 -9.17 9.75
CA GLU A 333 -13.93 -7.94 9.48
C GLU A 333 -15.42 -8.14 9.76
N LEU A 334 -16.02 -9.20 9.24
CA LEU A 334 -17.41 -9.56 9.51
C LEU A 334 -17.66 -9.81 11.02
N GLY A 335 -16.74 -10.49 11.70
CA GLY A 335 -16.83 -10.69 13.15
C GLY A 335 -16.76 -9.40 13.95
N ARG A 336 -15.96 -8.41 13.51
CA ARG A 336 -15.92 -7.07 14.11
C ARG A 336 -17.18 -6.27 13.81
N GLU A 337 -17.74 -6.41 12.62
CA GLU A 337 -19.04 -5.83 12.27
C GLU A 337 -20.15 -6.41 13.17
N ALA A 338 -20.21 -7.72 13.33
CA ALA A 338 -21.14 -8.38 14.24
C ALA A 338 -20.99 -7.86 15.68
N ARG A 339 -19.75 -7.69 16.18
CA ARG A 339 -19.49 -7.08 17.49
C ARG A 339 -20.02 -5.65 17.61
N SER A 340 -19.77 -4.85 16.57
CA SER A 340 -20.22 -3.45 16.52
C SER A 340 -21.75 -3.37 16.55
N THR A 341 -22.42 -4.22 15.78
CA THR A 341 -23.89 -4.32 15.73
C THR A 341 -24.46 -4.73 17.09
N ALA A 342 -23.79 -5.66 17.80
CA ALA A 342 -24.17 -6.09 19.14
C ALA A 342 -23.80 -5.09 20.25
N GLY A 343 -23.07 -4.02 19.95
CA GLY A 343 -22.54 -3.07 20.96
C GLY A 343 -21.45 -3.67 21.86
N VAL A 344 -20.81 -4.76 21.46
CA VAL A 344 -19.79 -5.47 22.26
C VAL A 344 -18.41 -5.02 21.87
N LYS A 345 -17.66 -4.43 22.82
CA LYS A 345 -16.28 -3.99 22.59
C LYS A 345 -15.37 -5.19 22.26
N LEU A 346 -14.35 -4.97 21.40
CA LEU A 346 -13.37 -6.02 21.07
C LEU A 346 -12.60 -6.54 22.32
N ARG A 347 -12.45 -5.72 23.36
CA ARG A 347 -11.80 -6.13 24.61
C ARG A 347 -12.65 -7.09 25.47
N GLN A 348 -13.94 -7.20 25.20
CA GLN A 348 -14.80 -8.18 25.86
C GLN A 348 -14.63 -9.53 25.16
N PRO A 349 -14.05 -10.56 25.80
CA PRO A 349 -14.02 -11.91 25.23
C PRO A 349 -15.44 -12.46 25.08
N LEU A 350 -15.63 -13.31 24.08
CA LEU A 350 -16.89 -14.01 23.85
C LEU A 350 -16.63 -15.53 23.76
N ARG A 351 -17.70 -16.32 23.86
CA ARG A 351 -17.58 -17.76 23.93
C ARG A 351 -17.16 -18.36 22.60
N ARG A 352 -17.91 -18.00 21.52
CA ARG A 352 -17.70 -18.65 20.23
C ARG A 352 -18.11 -17.81 19.05
N VAL A 353 -17.55 -18.17 17.90
CA VAL A 353 -17.95 -17.69 16.59
C VAL A 353 -18.13 -18.89 15.64
N TYR A 354 -19.16 -18.82 14.82
CA TYR A 354 -19.39 -19.79 13.76
C TYR A 354 -19.24 -19.12 12.40
N VAL A 355 -18.51 -19.76 11.49
CA VAL A 355 -18.22 -19.28 10.14
C VAL A 355 -18.85 -20.23 9.13
N ARG A 356 -19.60 -19.70 8.16
CA ARG A 356 -20.16 -20.46 7.04
C ARG A 356 -19.69 -19.91 5.71
N GLY A 357 -19.60 -20.82 4.71
CA GLY A 357 -19.18 -20.44 3.36
C GLY A 357 -17.66 -20.30 3.20
N SER A 358 -16.87 -20.53 4.26
CA SER A 358 -15.41 -20.55 4.18
C SER A 358 -14.94 -21.77 3.39
N ARG A 359 -13.94 -21.58 2.54
CA ARG A 359 -13.29 -22.65 1.78
C ARG A 359 -11.82 -22.80 2.11
N LEU A 360 -11.18 -21.76 2.61
CA LEU A 360 -9.74 -21.67 2.77
C LEU A 360 -9.30 -21.50 4.24
N ALA A 361 -10.15 -20.90 5.08
CA ALA A 361 -9.75 -20.49 6.43
C ALA A 361 -9.85 -21.58 7.51
N HIS A 362 -10.23 -22.81 7.19
CA HIS A 362 -10.46 -23.89 8.18
C HIS A 362 -9.23 -24.21 9.06
N HIS A 363 -8.03 -24.06 8.50
CA HIS A 363 -6.77 -24.30 9.23
C HIS A 363 -6.31 -23.10 10.06
N HIS A 364 -7.04 -21.99 10.02
CA HIS A 364 -6.72 -20.72 10.66
C HIS A 364 -7.68 -20.36 11.80
N ALA A 365 -8.29 -21.36 12.41
CA ALA A 365 -9.25 -21.16 13.51
C ALA A 365 -8.62 -20.37 14.67
N GLN A 366 -7.34 -20.64 14.99
CA GLN A 366 -6.63 -19.95 16.06
C GLN A 366 -6.45 -18.46 15.74
N GLU A 367 -6.05 -18.11 14.53
CA GLU A 367 -5.89 -16.72 14.10
C GLU A 367 -7.20 -15.94 14.17
N ILE A 368 -8.32 -16.58 13.78
CA ILE A 368 -9.65 -16.00 13.87
C ILE A 368 -10.05 -15.80 15.35
N ALA A 369 -9.80 -16.81 16.19
CA ALA A 369 -10.09 -16.74 17.62
C ALA A 369 -9.36 -15.60 18.32
N GLU A 370 -8.05 -15.45 18.04
CA GLU A 370 -7.21 -14.38 18.57
C GLU A 370 -7.71 -12.99 18.15
N GLU A 371 -8.02 -12.82 16.85
CA GLU A 371 -8.47 -11.54 16.30
C GLU A 371 -9.87 -11.12 16.77
N LEU A 372 -10.76 -12.08 16.95
CA LEU A 372 -12.11 -11.84 17.43
C LEU A 372 -12.25 -11.99 18.95
N ARG A 373 -11.20 -12.41 19.65
CA ARG A 373 -11.22 -12.69 21.10
C ARG A 373 -12.39 -13.60 21.47
N VAL A 374 -12.44 -14.75 20.83
CA VAL A 374 -13.38 -15.82 21.15
C VAL A 374 -12.63 -17.07 21.60
N ASP A 375 -13.28 -17.90 22.42
CA ASP A 375 -12.65 -19.13 22.91
C ASP A 375 -12.75 -20.25 21.87
N GLU A 376 -13.78 -20.25 21.01
CA GLU A 376 -14.05 -21.28 20.03
C GLU A 376 -14.41 -20.72 18.65
N VAL A 377 -13.86 -21.32 17.59
CA VAL A 377 -14.24 -21.07 16.20
C VAL A 377 -14.76 -22.37 15.58
N GLY A 378 -15.99 -22.37 15.11
CA GLY A 378 -16.59 -23.50 14.40
C GLY A 378 -16.90 -23.14 12.95
N PHE A 379 -16.75 -24.11 12.06
CA PHE A 379 -17.06 -23.95 10.64
C PHE A 379 -18.30 -24.76 10.28
N ASP A 380 -19.13 -24.19 9.40
CA ASP A 380 -20.38 -24.77 8.86
C ASP A 380 -21.39 -25.23 9.93
N GLN A 381 -21.30 -24.61 11.11
CA GLN A 381 -22.15 -24.85 12.27
C GLN A 381 -22.89 -23.57 12.69
N GLY A 382 -23.71 -23.68 13.73
CA GLY A 382 -24.38 -22.54 14.36
C GLY A 382 -25.59 -22.04 13.62
N PRO A 383 -26.13 -20.89 14.06
CA PRO A 383 -27.34 -20.33 13.50
C PRO A 383 -27.15 -19.94 12.04
N VAL A 384 -28.20 -20.16 11.25
CA VAL A 384 -28.24 -19.76 9.84
C VAL A 384 -28.88 -18.40 9.76
N ALA A 385 -28.21 -17.47 9.10
CA ALA A 385 -28.81 -16.20 8.77
C ALA A 385 -30.07 -16.42 7.91
N GLN A 386 -31.19 -15.88 8.33
CA GLN A 386 -32.32 -15.74 7.44
C GLN A 386 -32.07 -14.49 6.57
N ILE A 387 -31.89 -14.72 5.28
CA ILE A 387 -31.68 -13.61 4.34
C ILE A 387 -32.94 -12.77 4.31
N ARG A 388 -32.88 -11.57 4.88
CA ARG A 388 -33.94 -10.58 4.71
C ARG A 388 -33.67 -9.78 3.46
N LEU A 389 -34.56 -9.90 2.52
CA LEU A 389 -34.49 -9.12 1.29
C LEU A 389 -35.03 -7.71 1.58
N LEU A 390 -34.26 -6.67 1.25
CA LEU A 390 -34.66 -5.28 1.34
C LEU A 390 -34.76 -4.68 -0.06
N PRO A 391 -35.76 -3.82 -0.33
CA PRO A 391 -35.85 -3.18 -1.63
C PRO A 391 -34.72 -2.15 -1.80
N ASN A 392 -34.01 -2.21 -2.92
CA ASN A 392 -33.08 -1.15 -3.31
C ASN A 392 -33.88 0.06 -3.80
N LEU A 393 -34.21 0.96 -2.88
CA LEU A 393 -35.07 2.10 -3.16
C LEU A 393 -34.55 3.02 -4.26
N ARG A 394 -33.24 3.05 -4.46
CA ARG A 394 -32.59 3.87 -5.48
C ARG A 394 -32.86 3.34 -6.90
N VAL A 395 -32.89 2.02 -7.04
CA VAL A 395 -33.13 1.36 -8.33
C VAL A 395 -34.63 1.12 -8.53
N LEU A 396 -35.32 0.66 -7.49
CA LEU A 396 -36.73 0.27 -7.54
C LEU A 396 -37.69 1.47 -7.61
N GLY A 397 -37.33 2.59 -6.97
CA GLY A 397 -38.15 3.77 -6.88
C GLY A 397 -38.62 4.34 -8.23
N PRO A 398 -37.72 4.52 -9.22
CA PRO A 398 -38.11 5.01 -10.55
C PRO A 398 -39.06 4.08 -11.31
N ARG A 399 -38.99 2.77 -11.09
CA ARG A 399 -39.79 1.76 -11.81
C ARG A 399 -41.14 1.46 -11.13
N LEU A 400 -41.12 1.30 -9.81
CA LEU A 400 -42.28 0.77 -9.06
C LEU A 400 -42.71 1.68 -7.89
N GLY A 401 -42.44 2.99 -7.93
CA GLY A 401 -42.56 3.93 -6.83
C GLY A 401 -43.83 3.77 -5.96
N ARG A 402 -45.01 3.61 -6.55
CA ARG A 402 -46.26 3.43 -5.81
C ARG A 402 -46.40 2.07 -5.12
N LYS A 403 -45.70 1.02 -5.64
CA LYS A 403 -45.73 -0.34 -5.08
C LYS A 403 -44.59 -0.61 -4.10
N VAL A 404 -43.64 0.29 -3.99
CA VAL A 404 -42.47 0.12 -3.09
C VAL A 404 -42.86 -0.14 -1.63
N PRO A 405 -43.87 0.54 -1.03
CA PRO A 405 -44.30 0.23 0.33
C PRO A 405 -44.87 -1.19 0.50
N GLU A 406 -45.61 -1.69 -0.50
CA GLU A 406 -46.18 -3.03 -0.50
C GLU A 406 -45.07 -4.10 -0.65
N ILE A 407 -44.16 -3.88 -1.60
CA ILE A 407 -42.98 -4.73 -1.82
C ILE A 407 -42.11 -4.78 -0.55
N LYS A 408 -41.85 -3.62 0.07
CA LYS A 408 -41.10 -3.55 1.32
C LYS A 408 -41.76 -4.36 2.43
N ALA A 409 -43.06 -4.20 2.63
CA ALA A 409 -43.81 -4.94 3.65
C ALA A 409 -43.84 -6.45 3.37
N ALA A 410 -43.95 -6.88 2.11
CA ALA A 410 -43.92 -8.28 1.74
C ALA A 410 -42.52 -8.88 1.93
N LEU A 411 -41.46 -8.16 1.57
CA LEU A 411 -40.05 -8.55 1.85
C LEU A 411 -39.79 -8.68 3.37
N GLU A 412 -40.32 -7.74 4.15
CA GLU A 412 -40.23 -7.77 5.63
C GLU A 412 -40.93 -8.98 6.26
N ARG A 413 -42.01 -9.47 5.64
CA ARG A 413 -42.69 -10.70 6.05
C ARG A 413 -42.04 -12.00 5.50
N GLY A 414 -41.00 -11.87 4.65
CA GLY A 414 -40.34 -13.03 4.03
C GLY A 414 -41.16 -13.66 2.89
N GLU A 415 -42.10 -12.93 2.29
CA GLU A 415 -42.98 -13.39 1.21
C GLU A 415 -42.30 -13.26 -0.20
N ALA A 416 -41.02 -13.64 -0.31
CA ALA A 416 -40.29 -13.60 -1.57
C ALA A 416 -39.99 -15.00 -2.09
N GLU A 417 -40.31 -15.25 -3.37
CA GLU A 417 -39.97 -16.48 -4.08
C GLU A 417 -38.68 -16.25 -4.89
N GLU A 418 -37.63 -17.05 -4.65
CA GLU A 418 -36.41 -16.99 -5.42
C GLU A 418 -36.59 -17.60 -6.82
N LEU A 419 -36.27 -16.83 -7.88
CA LEU A 419 -36.41 -17.26 -9.27
C LEU A 419 -35.09 -17.70 -9.92
N GLY A 420 -33.98 -17.69 -9.17
CA GLY A 420 -32.62 -17.92 -9.68
C GLY A 420 -31.95 -16.65 -10.24
N GLU A 421 -30.63 -16.71 -10.40
CA GLU A 421 -29.77 -15.60 -10.86
C GLU A 421 -29.95 -14.30 -10.04
N GLY A 422 -30.26 -14.42 -8.75
CA GLY A 422 -30.47 -13.29 -7.86
C GLY A 422 -31.82 -12.58 -8.01
N ARG A 423 -32.71 -13.03 -8.89
CA ARG A 423 -34.05 -12.49 -9.09
C ARG A 423 -35.03 -13.05 -8.06
N VAL A 424 -35.98 -12.24 -7.66
CA VAL A 424 -37.04 -12.65 -6.73
C VAL A 424 -38.41 -12.19 -7.21
N ARG A 425 -39.45 -12.95 -6.89
CA ARG A 425 -40.84 -12.55 -7.05
C ARG A 425 -41.41 -12.19 -5.70
N VAL A 426 -41.98 -10.97 -5.56
CA VAL A 426 -42.58 -10.49 -4.34
C VAL A 426 -43.75 -9.54 -4.65
N ALA A 427 -44.87 -9.66 -3.93
CA ALA A 427 -46.09 -8.87 -4.14
C ALA A 427 -46.53 -8.84 -5.62
N GLY A 428 -46.38 -9.96 -6.35
CA GLY A 428 -46.73 -10.09 -7.75
C GLY A 428 -45.78 -9.44 -8.75
N GLU A 429 -44.65 -8.85 -8.30
CA GLU A 429 -43.65 -8.22 -9.14
C GLU A 429 -42.37 -9.08 -9.19
N GLU A 430 -41.74 -9.19 -10.36
CA GLU A 430 -40.40 -9.72 -10.50
C GLU A 430 -39.37 -8.59 -10.31
N LEU A 431 -38.45 -8.80 -9.38
CA LEU A 431 -37.35 -7.89 -9.08
C LEU A 431 -36.04 -8.48 -9.55
N ALA A 432 -35.24 -7.67 -10.23
CA ALA A 432 -33.89 -8.03 -10.65
C ALA A 432 -32.93 -8.06 -9.44
N ALA A 433 -31.77 -8.67 -9.63
CA ALA A 433 -30.77 -8.84 -8.56
C ALA A 433 -30.29 -7.51 -7.95
N ASP A 434 -30.21 -6.45 -8.75
CA ASP A 434 -29.81 -5.08 -8.35
C ASP A 434 -30.97 -4.27 -7.71
N GLU A 435 -32.20 -4.72 -7.88
CA GLU A 435 -33.41 -4.10 -7.28
C GLU A 435 -33.64 -4.57 -5.84
N VAL A 436 -32.91 -5.61 -5.40
CA VAL A 436 -33.03 -6.19 -4.08
C VAL A 436 -31.69 -6.17 -3.37
N ILE A 437 -31.63 -5.57 -2.20
CA ILE A 437 -30.48 -5.65 -1.32
C ILE A 437 -30.70 -6.87 -0.43
N ARG A 438 -29.79 -7.83 -0.52
CA ARG A 438 -29.75 -8.97 0.40
C ARG A 438 -29.10 -8.50 1.69
N GLY A 439 -29.92 -8.12 2.65
CA GLY A 439 -29.50 -7.71 3.99
C GLY A 439 -29.92 -8.77 4.99
N GLU A 440 -29.09 -9.00 6.00
CA GLU A 440 -29.39 -9.96 7.03
C GLU A 440 -29.98 -9.29 8.25
N ARG A 441 -30.98 -9.94 8.82
CA ARG A 441 -31.37 -9.77 10.19
C ARG A 441 -31.82 -11.11 10.73
N VAL A 442 -30.96 -11.74 11.51
CA VAL A 442 -31.40 -12.83 12.37
C VAL A 442 -31.38 -12.33 13.79
N GLU A 443 -32.55 -12.08 14.35
CA GLU A 443 -32.72 -11.97 15.79
C GLU A 443 -32.83 -13.37 16.37
N ILE A 444 -31.69 -14.05 16.50
CA ILE A 444 -31.59 -15.22 17.34
C ILE A 444 -31.09 -14.73 18.68
N ALA A 445 -31.86 -14.94 19.73
CA ALA A 445 -31.46 -14.50 21.06
C ALA A 445 -30.04 -14.99 21.39
N GLY A 446 -29.17 -14.09 21.82
CA GLY A 446 -27.77 -14.37 22.12
C GLY A 446 -26.81 -14.42 20.91
N TRP A 447 -27.29 -14.19 19.69
CA TRP A 447 -26.43 -14.24 18.49
C TRP A 447 -26.56 -12.98 17.63
N THR A 448 -25.43 -12.55 17.09
CA THR A 448 -25.37 -11.51 16.06
C THR A 448 -24.60 -12.03 14.85
N ILE A 449 -25.13 -11.81 13.66
CA ILE A 449 -24.59 -12.34 12.42
C ILE A 449 -24.23 -11.21 11.47
N ALA A 450 -23.09 -11.31 10.79
CA ALA A 450 -22.70 -10.47 9.66
C ALA A 450 -22.44 -11.34 8.42
N TYR A 451 -22.63 -10.77 7.24
CA TYR A 451 -22.58 -11.50 5.95
C TYR A 451 -22.19 -10.58 4.79
N ASP A 452 -21.37 -11.06 3.87
CA ASP A 452 -20.88 -10.29 2.72
C ASP A 452 -21.34 -10.82 1.34
N GLY A 453 -22.35 -11.70 1.33
CA GLY A 453 -22.83 -12.36 0.11
C GLY A 453 -22.23 -13.77 -0.11
N THR A 454 -21.15 -14.11 0.55
CA THR A 454 -20.48 -15.43 0.47
C THR A 454 -20.13 -16.02 1.81
N LEU A 455 -19.59 -15.23 2.72
CA LEU A 455 -19.21 -15.62 4.07
C LEU A 455 -20.26 -15.13 5.06
N SER A 456 -20.61 -15.98 6.02
CA SER A 456 -21.46 -15.62 7.16
C SER A 456 -20.70 -15.88 8.45
N VAL A 457 -20.71 -14.91 9.36
CA VAL A 457 -20.05 -14.96 10.66
C VAL A 457 -21.10 -14.73 11.76
N ALA A 458 -21.44 -15.77 12.49
CA ALA A 458 -22.36 -15.73 13.62
C ALA A 458 -21.58 -15.70 14.94
N LEU A 459 -21.80 -14.65 15.73
CA LEU A 459 -21.12 -14.39 16.97
C LEU A 459 -22.06 -14.62 18.16
N ASP A 460 -21.66 -15.48 19.09
CA ASP A 460 -22.33 -15.68 20.37
C ASP A 460 -22.07 -14.44 21.26
N THR A 461 -23.12 -13.71 21.58
CA THR A 461 -23.03 -12.45 22.33
C THR A 461 -23.43 -12.58 23.79
N GLU A 462 -23.74 -13.80 24.25
CA GLU A 462 -24.00 -14.07 25.67
C GLU A 462 -22.70 -13.92 26.48
N ILE A 463 -22.78 -13.15 27.56
CA ILE A 463 -21.63 -12.85 28.44
C ILE A 463 -21.93 -13.42 29.82
N ASP A 464 -21.27 -14.53 30.15
CA ASP A 464 -21.31 -15.09 31.49
C ASP A 464 -20.35 -14.38 32.46
N SER A 465 -20.34 -14.78 33.73
CA SER A 465 -19.52 -14.17 34.76
C SER A 465 -18.01 -14.30 34.52
N ASP A 466 -17.53 -15.38 33.91
CA ASP A 466 -16.13 -15.58 33.55
C ASP A 466 -15.71 -14.65 32.43
N LEU A 467 -16.50 -14.59 31.36
CA LEU A 467 -16.26 -13.69 30.24
C LEU A 467 -16.30 -12.21 30.67
N ALA A 468 -17.22 -11.87 31.55
CA ALA A 468 -17.30 -10.51 32.12
C ALA A 468 -16.05 -10.16 32.93
N LEU A 469 -15.57 -11.10 33.77
CA LEU A 469 -14.33 -10.91 34.54
C LEU A 469 -13.11 -10.74 33.63
N ARG A 470 -12.96 -11.62 32.65
CA ARG A 470 -11.86 -11.54 31.64
C ARG A 470 -11.93 -10.22 30.85
N GLY A 471 -13.13 -9.73 30.55
CA GLY A 471 -13.34 -8.41 29.93
C GLY A 471 -12.82 -7.28 30.81
N ARG A 472 -13.09 -7.32 32.12
CA ARG A 472 -12.55 -6.34 33.09
C ARG A 472 -11.01 -6.40 33.18
N VAL A 473 -10.41 -7.58 33.12
CA VAL A 473 -8.94 -7.75 33.08
C VAL A 473 -8.36 -7.08 31.83
N TYR A 474 -8.93 -7.28 30.66
CA TYR A 474 -8.47 -6.61 29.44
C TYR A 474 -8.60 -5.08 29.49
N GLU A 475 -9.71 -4.57 30.06
CA GLU A 475 -9.86 -3.11 30.25
C GLU A 475 -8.81 -2.56 31.24
N LEU A 476 -8.54 -3.27 32.33
CA LEU A 476 -7.48 -2.90 33.25
C LEU A 476 -6.11 -2.84 32.58
N ILE A 477 -5.72 -3.91 31.86
CA ILE A 477 -4.46 -3.96 31.13
C ILE A 477 -4.35 -2.78 30.15
N HIS A 478 -5.42 -2.49 29.42
CA HIS A 478 -5.43 -1.33 28.51
C HIS A 478 -5.24 -0.01 29.24
N THR A 479 -5.96 0.20 30.34
CA THR A 479 -5.85 1.42 31.16
C THR A 479 -4.43 1.59 31.70
N VAL A 480 -3.85 0.53 32.26
CA VAL A 480 -2.48 0.56 32.79
C VAL A 480 -1.46 0.87 31.69
N ASN A 481 -1.59 0.26 30.51
CA ASN A 481 -0.69 0.53 29.40
C ASN A 481 -0.86 1.96 28.84
N THR A 482 -2.05 2.55 28.92
CA THR A 482 -2.28 3.97 28.64
C THR A 482 -1.58 4.84 29.66
N MET A 483 -1.74 4.56 30.96
CA MET A 483 -1.05 5.28 32.02
C MET A 483 0.48 5.23 31.89
N ARG A 484 1.05 4.08 31.49
CA ARG A 484 2.48 3.94 31.20
C ARG A 484 2.93 4.90 30.11
N LYS A 485 2.16 4.98 29.02
CA LYS A 485 2.43 5.88 27.90
C LYS A 485 2.35 7.34 28.32
N ASP A 486 1.31 7.71 29.07
CA ASP A 486 1.07 9.09 29.54
C ASP A 486 2.13 9.53 30.55
N ALA A 487 2.67 8.58 31.32
CA ALA A 487 3.79 8.80 32.24
C ALA A 487 5.17 8.84 31.53
N GLY A 488 5.23 8.68 30.19
CA GLY A 488 6.47 8.70 29.43
C GLY A 488 7.42 7.54 29.73
N LEU A 489 6.89 6.40 30.20
CA LEU A 489 7.72 5.22 30.49
C LEU A 489 8.21 4.56 29.23
N GLU A 490 9.47 4.10 29.27
CA GLU A 490 10.08 3.33 28.19
C GLU A 490 9.44 1.92 28.08
N LEU A 491 9.61 1.30 26.91
CA LEU A 491 9.02 -0.02 26.63
C LEU A 491 9.49 -1.11 27.61
N THR A 492 10.71 -1.00 28.10
CA THR A 492 11.34 -1.96 29.04
C THR A 492 11.14 -1.60 30.51
N ASP A 493 10.63 -0.41 30.80
CA ASP A 493 10.42 0.02 32.17
C ASP A 493 9.46 -0.91 32.91
N ARG A 494 9.84 -1.30 34.12
CA ARG A 494 9.00 -2.09 35.02
C ARG A 494 8.23 -1.15 35.94
N ILE A 495 7.05 -1.61 36.37
CA ILE A 495 6.18 -0.82 37.25
C ILE A 495 5.76 -1.59 38.50
N VAL A 496 5.38 -0.86 39.51
CA VAL A 496 4.51 -1.33 40.59
C VAL A 496 3.11 -0.84 40.27
N LEU A 497 2.14 -1.75 40.25
CA LEU A 497 0.73 -1.46 39.97
C LEU A 497 -0.06 -1.45 41.27
N THR A 498 -0.76 -0.36 41.56
CA THR A 498 -1.70 -0.26 42.67
C THR A 498 -3.12 -0.37 42.17
N LEU A 499 -3.89 -1.28 42.74
CA LEU A 499 -5.31 -1.50 42.41
C LEU A 499 -6.19 -1.08 43.59
N PRO A 500 -7.30 -0.33 43.36
CA PRO A 500 -8.32 -0.12 44.36
C PRO A 500 -9.10 -1.44 44.50
N ASP A 501 -9.03 -2.04 45.65
CA ASP A 501 -9.74 -3.30 45.99
C ASP A 501 -9.70 -4.31 44.85
N GLY A 502 -8.65 -5.11 44.80
CA GLY A 502 -8.41 -5.98 43.65
C GLY A 502 -9.46 -7.08 43.42
N GLY A 503 -10.30 -7.41 44.39
CA GLY A 503 -11.38 -8.39 44.28
C GLY A 503 -11.02 -9.60 43.42
N ASP A 504 -11.92 -9.98 42.53
CA ASP A 504 -11.74 -11.10 41.59
C ASP A 504 -10.56 -10.92 40.60
N LEU A 505 -10.14 -9.66 40.33
CA LEU A 505 -9.04 -9.37 39.41
C LEU A 505 -7.71 -9.93 39.91
N LEU A 506 -7.53 -10.05 41.24
CA LEU A 506 -6.32 -10.62 41.82
C LEU A 506 -6.14 -12.11 41.46
N GLY A 507 -7.20 -12.82 41.08
CA GLY A 507 -7.10 -14.17 40.53
C GLY A 507 -6.33 -14.24 39.20
N HIS A 508 -6.25 -13.12 38.47
CA HIS A 508 -5.54 -12.98 37.19
C HIS A 508 -4.23 -12.19 37.29
N ARG A 509 -3.64 -12.07 38.53
CA ARG A 509 -2.45 -11.24 38.79
C ARG A 509 -1.27 -11.54 37.86
N ASP A 510 -1.02 -12.79 37.55
CA ASP A 510 0.12 -13.18 36.71
C ASP A 510 -0.08 -12.75 35.26
N TRP A 511 -1.29 -12.87 34.75
CA TRP A 511 -1.64 -12.32 33.43
C TRP A 511 -1.53 -10.80 33.41
N ILE A 512 -2.09 -10.08 34.38
CA ILE A 512 -2.00 -8.63 34.48
C ILE A 512 -0.53 -8.19 34.55
N LYS A 513 0.30 -8.84 35.39
CA LYS A 513 1.73 -8.55 35.48
C LYS A 513 2.48 -8.72 34.17
N ALA A 514 2.22 -9.84 33.47
CA ALA A 514 2.85 -10.15 32.19
C ALA A 514 2.54 -9.08 31.12
N GLU A 515 1.28 -8.66 31.02
CA GLU A 515 0.83 -7.73 29.99
C GLU A 515 1.11 -6.25 30.29
N THR A 516 1.39 -5.90 31.57
CA THR A 516 1.65 -4.53 32.01
C THR A 516 3.11 -4.28 32.40
N LEU A 517 3.95 -5.31 32.39
CA LEU A 517 5.32 -5.29 32.91
C LEU A 517 5.38 -4.91 34.41
N ALA A 518 4.35 -5.26 35.16
CA ALA A 518 4.35 -5.01 36.60
C ALA A 518 5.17 -6.07 37.33
N THR A 519 6.09 -5.61 38.19
CA THR A 519 6.88 -6.49 39.10
C THR A 519 6.01 -7.00 40.24
N ARG A 520 5.14 -6.14 40.75
CA ARG A 520 4.19 -6.47 41.84
C ARG A 520 2.89 -5.69 41.68
N ILE A 521 1.82 -6.26 42.26
CA ILE A 521 0.51 -5.64 42.37
C ILE A 521 0.23 -5.42 43.85
N GLU A 522 -0.10 -4.19 44.22
CA GLU A 522 -0.45 -3.76 45.59
C GLU A 522 -1.93 -3.34 45.59
N VAL A 523 -2.57 -3.46 46.75
CA VAL A 523 -3.91 -2.93 46.95
C VAL A 523 -3.80 -1.56 47.64
N GLY A 524 -4.55 -0.56 47.15
CA GLY A 524 -4.55 0.80 47.66
C GLY A 524 -5.85 1.52 47.30
N ASP A 525 -5.92 2.83 47.57
CA ASP A 525 -7.16 3.61 47.46
C ASP A 525 -7.57 3.92 45.99
N ALA A 526 -6.64 3.91 45.07
CA ALA A 526 -6.87 4.26 43.67
C ALA A 526 -5.96 3.48 42.73
N LEU A 527 -6.40 3.36 41.45
CA LEU A 527 -5.56 2.83 40.38
C LEU A 527 -4.36 3.76 40.11
N ALA A 528 -3.16 3.26 40.33
CA ALA A 528 -1.93 4.01 40.14
C ALA A 528 -0.79 3.12 39.61
N ILE A 529 0.18 3.75 38.95
CA ILE A 529 1.45 3.12 38.59
C ILE A 529 2.62 3.95 39.12
N SER A 530 3.67 3.27 39.48
CA SER A 530 4.97 3.89 39.77
C SER A 530 6.07 3.08 39.11
N LYS A 531 7.17 3.72 38.69
CA LYS A 531 8.34 3.02 38.17
C LYS A 531 8.91 2.12 39.26
N ALA A 532 9.20 0.85 38.93
CA ALA A 532 9.70 -0.14 39.88
C ALA A 532 11.19 0.08 40.22
#